data_deb5f820afd83ca2106e90c8ca6904e5
#
_entry.id   deb5f820afd83ca2106e90c8ca6904e5
#
_cell.length_a   1.000
_cell.length_b   1.000
_cell.length_c   1.000
_cell.angle_alpha   90.00
_cell.angle_beta   90.00
_cell.angle_gamma   90.00
#
_symmetry.space_group_name_H-M   'P 1'
#
loop_
_entity.id
_entity.type
_entity.pdbx_description
1 polymer ?
#
loop_
_entity_poly.entity_id
_entity_poly.type
_entity_poly.pdbx_seq_one_letter_code
_entity_poly.pdbx_strand_id
1 'polypeptide(L)'
;MRILLVTFSDNADHQDTVFGLYEQLKSVYETYLLAIKTPKVSLDQSDHTWLVNCPKRPGIELKTFDVFTLHSIIRRIKRTKFDVVYFESLHVWNVAIMKALGKSVRKYQVIHEVIPHEGDKQVKGVDFMNKVVCKVADIIVLRNQKYVQEMINQYGIASDRVRYLELWRRYPDYTQPVHEKRVLFFGRINPYKGADNLLEIVKRCPEIRFDVIGRVDPQMKLIVDELGKQNNVNLNNDYVSDDEMREAFVHSDWIIVPYNSASQSGIIIDAYKYSRPVIAFDVGAISEQVDDGNSGYLIEAGNNDMFALKLKEVLDMDLSVYDKMCSYAYDYGCKKYSASGAVKRFRELIEGDRK
;
A
#
# COMPACT_ATOMS: atom_id res chain seq x y z
N MET A 1 16.66 7.77 21.56
CA MET A 1 15.78 8.52 20.62
C MET A 1 14.34 8.16 20.90
N ARG A 2 13.48 9.17 21.02
CA ARG A 2 12.03 9.01 21.19
C ARG A 2 11.34 9.23 19.84
N ILE A 3 10.56 8.26 19.43
CA ILE A 3 9.87 8.24 18.14
C ILE A 3 8.36 8.18 18.38
N LEU A 4 7.60 9.03 17.72
CA LEU A 4 6.15 8.92 17.63
C LEU A 4 5.73 8.52 16.22
N LEU A 5 5.06 7.39 16.10
CA LEU A 5 4.41 6.96 14.87
C LEU A 5 2.94 7.37 14.92
N VAL A 6 2.44 7.98 13.85
CA VAL A 6 1.08 8.53 13.80
C VAL A 6 0.31 8.00 12.60
N THR A 7 -0.89 7.45 12.85
CA THR A 7 -1.87 7.14 11.80
C THR A 7 -3.30 7.46 12.25
N PHE A 8 -3.95 8.37 11.53
CA PHE A 8 -5.39 8.67 11.69
C PHE A 8 -6.24 8.01 10.60
N SER A 9 -5.71 6.95 9.99
CA SER A 9 -6.39 6.17 8.96
C SER A 9 -6.97 4.89 9.54
N ASP A 10 -8.20 4.53 9.15
CA ASP A 10 -8.81 3.23 9.41
C ASP A 10 -8.60 2.24 8.26
N ASN A 11 -7.75 2.59 7.29
CA ASN A 11 -7.32 1.70 6.22
C ASN A 11 -6.35 0.65 6.78
N ALA A 12 -6.64 -0.63 6.55
CA ALA A 12 -5.84 -1.75 7.03
C ALA A 12 -4.37 -1.64 6.61
N ASP A 13 -4.09 -1.29 5.35
CA ASP A 13 -2.73 -1.13 4.84
C ASP A 13 -1.89 -0.12 5.63
N HIS A 14 -2.49 1.03 5.97
CA HIS A 14 -1.80 2.05 6.76
C HIS A 14 -1.59 1.62 8.21
N GLN A 15 -2.55 0.88 8.77
CA GLN A 15 -2.47 0.37 10.14
C GLN A 15 -1.41 -0.72 10.23
N ASP A 16 -1.44 -1.72 9.37
CA ASP A 16 -0.45 -2.81 9.33
C ASP A 16 0.97 -2.28 9.17
N THR A 17 1.13 -1.28 8.28
CA THR A 17 2.40 -0.60 8.06
C THR A 17 2.93 0.01 9.37
N VAL A 18 2.12 0.83 10.03
CA VAL A 18 2.55 1.55 11.24
C VAL A 18 2.70 0.62 12.43
N PHE A 19 1.78 -0.34 12.60
CA PHE A 19 1.84 -1.28 13.72
C PHE A 19 3.02 -2.23 13.60
N GLY A 20 3.29 -2.73 12.38
CA GLY A 20 4.48 -3.53 12.11
C GLY A 20 5.77 -2.79 12.43
N LEU A 21 5.84 -1.50 12.06
CA LEU A 21 6.98 -0.64 12.36
C LEU A 21 7.11 -0.41 13.87
N TYR A 22 6.00 -0.11 14.57
CA TYR A 22 5.96 0.08 16.01
C TYR A 22 6.49 -1.14 16.77
N GLU A 23 5.99 -2.34 16.43
CA GLU A 23 6.39 -3.59 17.07
C GLU A 23 7.89 -3.86 16.94
N GLN A 24 8.48 -3.54 15.82
CA GLN A 24 9.90 -3.74 15.57
C GLN A 24 10.77 -2.65 16.23
N LEU A 25 10.34 -1.40 16.18
CA LEU A 25 11.13 -0.28 16.69
C LEU A 25 11.15 -0.19 18.21
N LYS A 26 10.11 -0.67 18.91
CA LYS A 26 10.04 -0.62 20.38
C LYS A 26 11.17 -1.37 21.10
N SER A 27 11.83 -2.31 20.40
CA SER A 27 12.99 -3.03 20.93
C SER A 27 14.30 -2.23 20.79
N VAL A 28 14.31 -1.18 19.95
CA VAL A 28 15.52 -0.42 19.62
C VAL A 28 15.45 1.02 20.13
N TYR A 29 14.26 1.62 20.10
CA TYR A 29 14.01 3.00 20.49
C TYR A 29 12.84 3.09 21.48
N GLU A 30 12.78 4.17 22.22
CA GLU A 30 11.60 4.56 23.00
C GLU A 30 10.50 5.01 22.02
N THR A 31 9.70 4.05 21.56
CA THR A 31 8.73 4.23 20.47
C THR A 31 7.32 4.32 21.00
N TYR A 32 6.56 5.28 20.49
CA TYR A 32 5.17 5.55 20.81
C TYR A 32 4.32 5.44 19.55
N LEU A 33 3.06 5.07 19.74
CA LEU A 33 2.06 4.97 18.69
C LEU A 33 0.87 5.88 19.02
N LEU A 34 0.50 6.74 18.08
CA LEU A 34 -0.74 7.51 18.10
C LEU A 34 -1.61 7.05 16.93
N ALA A 35 -2.73 6.42 17.23
CA ALA A 35 -3.62 5.86 16.21
C ALA A 35 -5.09 6.21 16.48
N ILE A 36 -5.89 6.19 15.40
CA ILE A 36 -7.33 6.29 15.49
C ILE A 36 -7.91 5.07 16.23
N LYS A 37 -8.83 5.31 17.16
CA LYS A 37 -9.58 4.24 17.83
C LYS A 37 -10.67 3.71 16.89
N THR A 38 -10.53 2.46 16.44
CA THR A 38 -11.53 1.78 15.62
C THR A 38 -11.71 0.33 16.10
N PRO A 39 -12.87 -0.32 15.82
CA PRO A 39 -13.06 -1.73 16.14
C PRO A 39 -12.07 -2.67 15.48
N LYS A 40 -11.42 -2.22 14.39
CA LYS A 40 -10.41 -2.99 13.64
C LYS A 40 -9.02 -2.98 14.31
N VAL A 41 -8.79 -2.10 15.27
CA VAL A 41 -7.52 -1.99 15.99
C VAL A 41 -7.55 -2.91 17.20
N SER A 42 -6.80 -3.99 17.16
CA SER A 42 -6.65 -4.96 18.26
C SER A 42 -5.56 -4.56 19.28
N LEU A 43 -5.15 -3.29 19.31
CA LEU A 43 -4.14 -2.80 20.24
C LEU A 43 -4.79 -2.22 21.49
N ASP A 44 -4.24 -2.57 22.64
CA ASP A 44 -4.63 -1.98 23.91
C ASP A 44 -3.97 -0.61 24.11
N GLN A 45 -4.73 0.28 24.75
CA GLN A 45 -4.19 1.57 25.16
C GLN A 45 -3.16 1.38 26.27
N SER A 46 -2.02 2.06 26.16
CA SER A 46 -0.94 2.02 27.14
C SER A 46 -0.26 3.39 27.23
N ASP A 47 0.78 3.49 28.07
CA ASP A 47 1.59 4.71 28.11
C ASP A 47 2.27 5.03 26.78
N HIS A 48 2.59 3.99 25.99
CA HIS A 48 3.23 4.11 24.68
C HIS A 48 2.25 3.97 23.50
N THR A 49 1.02 3.53 23.72
CA THR A 49 -0.01 3.37 22.68
C THR A 49 -1.20 4.28 22.98
N TRP A 50 -1.37 5.32 22.17
CA TRP A 50 -2.41 6.32 22.35
C TRP A 50 -3.49 6.15 21.29
N LEU A 51 -4.62 5.58 21.68
CA LEU A 51 -5.79 5.42 20.81
C LEU A 51 -6.74 6.60 21.03
N VAL A 52 -7.05 7.32 19.97
CA VAL A 52 -7.84 8.55 20.04
C VAL A 52 -9.07 8.50 19.13
N ASN A 53 -10.16 9.11 19.61
CA ASN A 53 -11.30 9.41 18.77
C ASN A 53 -10.97 10.65 17.94
N CYS A 54 -10.78 10.47 16.66
CA CYS A 54 -10.46 11.54 15.73
C CYS A 54 -11.25 11.36 14.42
N PRO A 55 -11.33 12.38 13.55
CA PRO A 55 -11.85 12.20 12.21
C PRO A 55 -11.07 11.13 11.48
N LYS A 56 -11.76 10.40 10.60
CA LYS A 56 -11.08 9.46 9.72
C LYS A 56 -10.34 10.22 8.62
N ARG A 57 -9.25 9.65 8.12
CA ARG A 57 -8.56 10.17 6.93
C ARG A 57 -9.56 10.51 5.81
N PRO A 58 -9.46 11.68 5.16
CA PRO A 58 -8.45 12.75 5.27
C PRO A 58 -8.67 13.73 6.42
N GLY A 59 -9.66 13.53 7.27
CA GLY A 59 -9.96 14.39 8.41
C GLY A 59 -10.92 15.54 8.09
N ILE A 60 -11.83 15.34 7.11
CA ILE A 60 -12.85 16.31 6.68
C ILE A 60 -14.22 15.81 7.13
N GLU A 61 -14.49 15.94 8.41
CA GLU A 61 -15.73 15.55 9.09
C GLU A 61 -16.08 16.59 10.16
N LEU A 62 -17.27 16.50 10.76
CA LEU A 62 -17.65 17.37 11.88
C LEU A 62 -16.66 17.27 13.06
N LYS A 63 -16.12 16.08 13.32
CA LYS A 63 -15.07 15.85 14.34
C LYS A 63 -13.75 16.56 14.05
N THR A 64 -13.52 17.05 12.84
CA THR A 64 -12.32 17.83 12.50
C THR A 64 -12.20 19.07 13.40
N PHE A 65 -13.32 19.62 13.83
CA PHE A 65 -13.41 20.79 14.69
C PHE A 65 -13.33 20.48 16.20
N ASP A 66 -13.06 19.22 16.58
CA ASP A 66 -12.76 18.88 17.97
C ASP A 66 -11.37 19.39 18.37
N VAL A 67 -11.32 20.69 18.61
CA VAL A 67 -10.11 21.41 19.00
C VAL A 67 -9.60 20.99 20.37
N PHE A 68 -10.48 20.48 21.25
CA PHE A 68 -10.09 20.04 22.59
C PHE A 68 -9.30 18.75 22.55
N THR A 69 -9.76 17.74 21.79
CA THR A 69 -9.02 16.50 21.56
C THR A 69 -7.70 16.79 20.86
N LEU A 70 -7.69 17.60 19.79
CA LEU A 70 -6.48 17.97 19.09
C LEU A 70 -5.47 18.70 19.99
N HIS A 71 -5.95 19.65 20.81
CA HIS A 71 -5.11 20.35 21.78
C HIS A 71 -4.50 19.40 22.82
N SER A 72 -5.30 18.47 23.32
CA SER A 72 -4.85 17.43 24.27
C SER A 72 -3.72 16.59 23.67
N ILE A 73 -3.89 16.12 22.42
CA ILE A 73 -2.87 15.38 21.66
C ILE A 73 -1.59 16.20 21.56
N ILE A 74 -1.67 17.43 21.06
CA ILE A 74 -0.51 18.33 20.92
C ILE A 74 0.20 18.55 22.25
N ARG A 75 -0.54 18.79 23.31
CA ARG A 75 0.00 18.98 24.67
C ARG A 75 0.73 17.73 25.16
N ARG A 76 0.17 16.54 24.91
CA ARG A 76 0.80 15.27 25.27
C ARG A 76 2.09 15.03 24.49
N ILE A 77 2.09 15.28 23.17
CA ILE A 77 3.29 15.17 22.33
C ILE A 77 4.40 16.11 22.84
N LYS A 78 4.07 17.37 23.14
CA LYS A 78 5.04 18.34 23.65
C LYS A 78 5.63 17.97 25.01
N ARG A 79 4.82 17.38 25.89
CA ARG A 79 5.28 16.94 27.23
C ARG A 79 6.21 15.74 27.14
N THR A 80 5.97 14.80 26.22
CA THR A 80 6.78 13.57 26.05
C THR A 80 8.13 13.89 25.40
N LYS A 81 8.26 14.99 24.66
CA LYS A 81 9.50 15.48 24.00
C LYS A 81 10.08 14.44 23.04
N PHE A 82 9.47 14.33 21.87
CA PHE A 82 9.94 13.44 20.80
C PHE A 82 11.10 14.06 20.01
N ASP A 83 12.00 13.20 19.52
CA ASP A 83 13.03 13.55 18.54
C ASP A 83 12.47 13.50 17.12
N VAL A 84 11.61 12.49 16.86
CA VAL A 84 11.02 12.18 15.54
C VAL A 84 9.52 11.98 15.68
N VAL A 85 8.76 12.56 14.76
CA VAL A 85 7.32 12.29 14.56
C VAL A 85 7.11 11.90 13.10
N TYR A 86 6.58 10.69 12.89
CA TYR A 86 6.37 10.10 11.58
C TYR A 86 4.88 9.89 11.33
N PHE A 87 4.37 10.54 10.29
CA PHE A 87 2.96 10.48 9.88
C PHE A 87 2.80 9.58 8.67
N GLU A 88 2.11 8.45 8.84
CA GLU A 88 1.90 7.46 7.77
C GLU A 88 0.84 7.87 6.77
N SER A 89 -0.17 8.61 7.17
CA SER A 89 -1.28 8.98 6.30
C SER A 89 -1.49 10.48 6.25
N LEU A 90 -1.99 11.01 5.11
CA LEU A 90 -2.44 12.40 5.03
C LEU A 90 -3.67 12.60 5.93
N HIS A 91 -3.61 13.63 6.77
CA HIS A 91 -4.71 14.02 7.63
C HIS A 91 -4.63 15.50 8.01
N VAL A 92 -5.77 16.19 8.10
CA VAL A 92 -5.80 17.63 8.42
C VAL A 92 -5.14 17.94 9.76
N TRP A 93 -5.32 17.08 10.76
CA TRP A 93 -4.69 17.25 12.07
C TRP A 93 -3.17 17.15 12.05
N ASN A 94 -2.59 16.42 11.08
CA ASN A 94 -1.13 16.35 10.94
C ASN A 94 -0.53 17.75 10.76
N VAL A 95 -1.18 18.59 9.95
CA VAL A 95 -0.73 19.97 9.70
C VAL A 95 -0.71 20.79 10.98
N ALA A 96 -1.78 20.69 11.79
CA ALA A 96 -1.88 21.39 13.06
C ALA A 96 -0.82 20.90 14.06
N ILE A 97 -0.62 19.58 14.15
CA ILE A 97 0.39 18.96 15.02
C ILE A 97 1.78 19.41 14.60
N MET A 98 2.14 19.29 13.30
CA MET A 98 3.45 19.69 12.78
C MET A 98 3.76 21.16 13.03
N LYS A 99 2.78 22.05 12.81
CA LYS A 99 2.94 23.50 13.10
C LYS A 99 3.13 23.81 14.59
N ALA A 100 2.52 22.99 15.46
CA ALA A 100 2.63 23.19 16.90
C ALA A 100 3.96 22.65 17.48
N LEU A 101 4.67 21.79 16.76
CA LEU A 101 5.96 21.25 17.15
C LEU A 101 7.11 22.21 16.79
N GLY A 102 8.10 22.32 17.68
CA GLY A 102 9.29 23.11 17.46
C GLY A 102 10.24 22.54 16.40
N LYS A 103 11.27 23.31 16.06
CA LYS A 103 12.31 22.90 15.10
C LYS A 103 13.21 21.76 15.60
N SER A 104 13.22 21.50 16.90
CA SER A 104 13.98 20.39 17.51
C SER A 104 13.35 19.01 17.25
N VAL A 105 12.10 18.96 16.79
CA VAL A 105 11.40 17.71 16.46
C VAL A 105 11.41 17.54 14.94
N ARG A 106 12.01 16.45 14.44
CA ARG A 106 12.01 16.14 13.01
C ARG A 106 10.66 15.54 12.61
N LYS A 107 10.02 16.12 11.61
CA LYS A 107 8.66 15.76 11.14
C LYS A 107 8.73 15.11 9.78
N TYR A 108 8.35 13.83 9.71
CA TYR A 108 8.24 13.03 8.49
C TYR A 108 6.78 12.87 8.10
N GLN A 109 6.45 13.11 6.84
CA GLN A 109 5.12 12.88 6.31
C GLN A 109 5.18 11.96 5.09
N VAL A 110 4.46 10.85 5.14
CA VAL A 110 4.29 9.95 3.99
C VAL A 110 3.25 10.51 3.04
N ILE A 111 3.58 10.50 1.75
CA ILE A 111 2.65 10.76 0.65
C ILE A 111 2.56 9.50 -0.19
N HIS A 112 1.40 8.86 -0.20
CA HIS A 112 1.15 7.63 -0.94
C HIS A 112 0.86 7.88 -2.42
N GLU A 113 0.21 8.99 -2.73
CA GLU A 113 -0.22 9.36 -4.08
C GLU A 113 0.34 10.74 -4.43
N VAL A 114 1.38 10.75 -5.27
CA VAL A 114 1.94 12.00 -5.83
C VAL A 114 1.05 12.48 -6.96
N ILE A 115 0.65 11.56 -7.84
CA ILE A 115 -0.30 11.78 -8.91
C ILE A 115 -1.61 11.12 -8.50
N PRO A 116 -2.70 11.87 -8.33
CA PRO A 116 -4.02 11.28 -8.10
C PRO A 116 -4.46 10.44 -9.30
N HIS A 117 -5.09 9.30 -9.05
CA HIS A 117 -5.59 8.45 -10.12
C HIS A 117 -6.71 9.14 -10.91
N GLU A 118 -6.72 8.97 -12.22
CA GLU A 118 -7.79 9.43 -13.09
C GLU A 118 -9.14 8.81 -12.64
N GLY A 119 -10.15 9.66 -12.50
CA GLY A 119 -11.49 9.25 -12.02
C GLY A 119 -11.67 9.30 -10.50
N ASP A 120 -10.65 9.63 -9.72
CA ASP A 120 -10.82 9.82 -8.28
C ASP A 120 -11.47 11.19 -7.99
N LYS A 121 -12.65 11.15 -7.35
CA LYS A 121 -13.41 12.36 -7.00
C LYS A 121 -12.69 13.31 -6.04
N GLN A 122 -11.61 12.87 -5.41
CA GLN A 122 -10.87 13.62 -4.38
C GLN A 122 -9.57 14.26 -4.89
N VAL A 123 -9.28 14.21 -6.19
CA VAL A 123 -8.03 14.71 -6.81
C VAL A 123 -7.61 16.09 -6.29
N LYS A 124 -8.53 17.08 -6.36
CA LYS A 124 -8.21 18.47 -5.93
C LYS A 124 -7.91 18.58 -4.43
N GLY A 125 -8.57 17.78 -3.61
CA GLY A 125 -8.37 17.76 -2.16
C GLY A 125 -7.03 17.16 -1.77
N VAL A 126 -6.63 16.07 -2.42
CA VAL A 126 -5.32 15.41 -2.20
C VAL A 126 -4.18 16.32 -2.61
N ASP A 127 -4.24 16.93 -3.80
CA ASP A 127 -3.22 17.87 -4.28
C ASP A 127 -3.07 19.07 -3.34
N PHE A 128 -4.16 19.67 -2.90
CA PHE A 128 -4.14 20.74 -1.94
C PHE A 128 -3.49 20.31 -0.61
N MET A 129 -3.85 19.16 -0.09
CA MET A 129 -3.26 18.62 1.16
C MET A 129 -1.77 18.32 0.99
N ASN A 130 -1.36 17.75 -0.14
CA ASN A 130 0.04 17.53 -0.46
C ASN A 130 0.83 18.87 -0.42
N LYS A 131 0.30 19.93 -1.07
CA LYS A 131 0.92 21.28 -1.02
C LYS A 131 1.06 21.81 0.40
N VAL A 132 0.07 21.58 1.24
CA VAL A 132 0.10 22.07 2.63
C VAL A 132 1.10 21.30 3.47
N VAL A 133 1.10 19.96 3.42
CA VAL A 133 2.03 19.14 4.23
C VAL A 133 3.48 19.33 3.79
N CYS A 134 3.75 19.54 2.49
CA CYS A 134 5.08 19.85 1.96
C CYS A 134 5.69 21.13 2.53
N LYS A 135 4.83 22.08 2.96
CA LYS A 135 5.31 23.32 3.59
C LYS A 135 5.63 23.18 5.08
N VAL A 136 5.08 22.18 5.76
CA VAL A 136 5.17 22.06 7.22
C VAL A 136 5.96 20.86 7.70
N ALA A 137 6.06 19.78 6.92
CA ALA A 137 6.94 18.65 7.20
C ALA A 137 8.40 19.03 6.96
N ASP A 138 9.33 18.42 7.67
CA ASP A 138 10.77 18.59 7.38
C ASP A 138 11.18 17.64 6.24
N ILE A 139 10.67 16.42 6.25
CA ILE A 139 10.96 15.38 5.27
C ILE A 139 9.64 14.81 4.71
N ILE A 140 9.58 14.64 3.40
CA ILE A 140 8.52 13.93 2.70
C ILE A 140 9.02 12.54 2.34
N VAL A 141 8.23 11.52 2.66
CA VAL A 141 8.55 10.12 2.36
C VAL A 141 7.60 9.61 1.29
N LEU A 142 8.17 9.11 0.18
CA LEU A 142 7.43 8.47 -0.91
C LEU A 142 7.56 6.96 -0.83
N ARG A 143 6.59 6.25 -1.42
CA ARG A 143 6.53 4.78 -1.45
C ARG A 143 7.13 4.17 -2.72
N ASN A 144 7.59 5.00 -3.66
CA ASN A 144 8.28 4.62 -4.89
C ASN A 144 9.31 5.68 -5.28
N GLN A 145 10.28 5.31 -6.12
CA GLN A 145 11.33 6.23 -6.59
C GLN A 145 10.90 7.01 -7.83
N LYS A 146 10.06 6.40 -8.67
CA LYS A 146 9.64 6.96 -9.96
C LYS A 146 9.07 8.38 -9.85
N TYR A 147 8.32 8.65 -8.81
CA TYR A 147 7.67 9.96 -8.62
C TYR A 147 8.45 10.95 -7.75
N VAL A 148 9.69 10.65 -7.38
CA VAL A 148 10.51 11.57 -6.57
C VAL A 148 10.75 12.89 -7.32
N GLN A 149 11.16 12.83 -8.59
CA GLN A 149 11.43 14.03 -9.37
C GLN A 149 10.16 14.83 -9.64
N GLU A 150 9.05 14.14 -9.87
CA GLU A 150 7.75 14.78 -10.06
C GLU A 150 7.28 15.49 -8.81
N MET A 151 7.41 14.84 -7.65
CA MET A 151 7.12 15.45 -6.34
C MET A 151 7.92 16.73 -6.12
N ILE A 152 9.22 16.70 -6.44
CA ILE A 152 10.11 17.88 -6.34
C ILE A 152 9.60 19.01 -7.25
N ASN A 153 9.31 18.70 -8.51
CA ASN A 153 8.90 19.69 -9.51
C ASN A 153 7.51 20.27 -9.22
N GLN A 154 6.54 19.39 -8.91
CA GLN A 154 5.12 19.78 -8.74
C GLN A 154 4.90 20.62 -7.48
N TYR A 155 5.62 20.30 -6.39
CA TYR A 155 5.41 20.97 -5.09
C TYR A 155 6.55 21.93 -4.71
N GLY A 156 7.58 22.07 -5.54
CA GLY A 156 8.70 22.98 -5.30
C GLY A 156 9.51 22.65 -4.05
N ILE A 157 9.70 21.35 -3.77
CA ILE A 157 10.39 20.86 -2.58
C ILE A 157 11.87 20.67 -2.92
N ALA A 158 12.76 21.03 -2.00
CA ALA A 158 14.19 20.73 -2.15
C ALA A 158 14.42 19.20 -2.15
N SER A 159 15.32 18.73 -3.02
CA SER A 159 15.58 17.30 -3.23
C SER A 159 16.08 16.59 -1.95
N ASP A 160 16.81 17.32 -1.11
CA ASP A 160 17.30 16.85 0.19
C ASP A 160 16.19 16.64 1.24
N ARG A 161 14.97 17.05 0.94
CA ARG A 161 13.79 16.85 1.79
C ARG A 161 12.89 15.70 1.32
N VAL A 162 13.21 15.04 0.22
CA VAL A 162 12.44 13.89 -0.27
C VAL A 162 13.21 12.62 -0.01
N ARG A 163 12.53 11.64 0.56
CA ARG A 163 13.08 10.32 0.85
C ARG A 163 12.16 9.25 0.26
N TYR A 164 12.72 8.08 0.10
CA TYR A 164 12.02 6.90 -0.36
C TYR A 164 12.06 5.82 0.72
N LEU A 165 10.91 5.20 0.96
CA LEU A 165 10.76 4.06 1.85
C LEU A 165 9.59 3.22 1.36
N GLU A 166 9.86 1.98 0.95
CA GLU A 166 8.87 1.08 0.39
C GLU A 166 7.71 0.81 1.37
N LEU A 167 6.55 0.47 0.82
CA LEU A 167 5.48 -0.16 1.59
C LEU A 167 5.93 -1.54 2.03
N TRP A 168 5.51 -1.99 3.21
CA TRP A 168 5.89 -3.32 3.73
C TRP A 168 4.70 -4.07 4.31
N ARG A 169 4.92 -5.38 4.52
CA ARG A 169 3.98 -6.31 5.12
C ARG A 169 4.68 -7.19 6.14
N ARG A 170 3.89 -7.85 6.98
CA ARG A 170 4.37 -9.01 7.75
C ARG A 170 4.38 -10.20 6.82
N TYR A 171 5.53 -10.85 6.68
CA TYR A 171 5.70 -12.05 5.89
C TYR A 171 5.59 -13.27 6.82
N PRO A 172 4.73 -14.27 6.50
CA PRO A 172 4.75 -15.58 7.15
C PRO A 172 6.00 -16.35 6.68
N ASP A 173 6.25 -17.49 7.31
CA ASP A 173 7.25 -18.42 6.78
C ASP A 173 6.85 -18.91 5.38
N TYR A 174 7.86 -19.24 4.56
CA TYR A 174 7.62 -19.75 3.22
C TYR A 174 6.79 -21.03 3.26
N THR A 175 5.78 -21.09 2.42
CA THR A 175 4.97 -22.28 2.18
C THR A 175 5.00 -22.66 0.71
N GLN A 176 5.15 -23.97 0.45
CA GLN A 176 5.15 -24.48 -0.92
C GLN A 176 3.83 -24.13 -1.63
N PRO A 177 3.87 -23.62 -2.85
CA PRO A 177 2.66 -23.32 -3.60
C PRO A 177 1.85 -24.57 -3.94
N VAL A 178 0.55 -24.40 -4.05
CA VAL A 178 -0.38 -25.43 -4.54
C VAL A 178 -0.71 -25.08 -5.99
N HIS A 179 -0.67 -26.09 -6.88
CA HIS A 179 -0.90 -25.90 -8.32
C HIS A 179 -2.34 -26.24 -8.67
N GLU A 180 -3.19 -25.23 -8.81
CA GLU A 180 -4.62 -25.40 -9.11
C GLU A 180 -5.00 -24.83 -10.49
N LYS A 181 -4.05 -24.30 -11.24
CA LYS A 181 -4.24 -23.61 -12.53
C LYS A 181 -5.27 -22.49 -12.43
N ARG A 182 -5.19 -21.69 -11.36
CA ARG A 182 -6.06 -20.55 -11.09
C ARG A 182 -5.31 -19.24 -11.18
N VAL A 183 -6.00 -18.24 -11.69
CA VAL A 183 -5.51 -16.86 -11.80
C VAL A 183 -6.37 -15.96 -10.93
N LEU A 184 -5.75 -15.15 -10.07
CA LEU A 184 -6.45 -14.26 -9.14
C LEU A 184 -6.31 -12.79 -9.56
N PHE A 185 -7.45 -12.11 -9.66
CA PHE A 185 -7.54 -10.66 -9.58
C PHE A 185 -8.13 -10.29 -8.21
N PHE A 186 -7.40 -9.50 -7.42
CA PHE A 186 -7.79 -9.17 -6.06
C PHE A 186 -7.83 -7.67 -5.77
N GLY A 187 -8.78 -7.25 -4.93
CA GLY A 187 -8.89 -5.92 -4.38
C GLY A 187 -10.03 -5.09 -4.98
N ARG A 188 -10.23 -3.88 -4.47
CA ARG A 188 -11.34 -3.02 -4.89
C ARG A 188 -11.36 -2.82 -6.39
N ILE A 189 -12.46 -3.18 -7.03
CA ILE A 189 -12.65 -3.07 -8.49
C ILE A 189 -13.09 -1.64 -8.81
N ASN A 190 -12.15 -0.81 -9.23
CA ASN A 190 -12.35 0.59 -9.58
C ASN A 190 -11.69 0.91 -10.94
N PRO A 191 -11.94 2.08 -11.57
CA PRO A 191 -11.49 2.36 -12.92
C PRO A 191 -9.99 2.16 -13.15
N TYR A 192 -9.13 2.61 -12.23
CA TYR A 192 -7.69 2.53 -12.44
C TYR A 192 -7.13 1.10 -12.34
N LYS A 193 -7.87 0.16 -11.73
CA LYS A 193 -7.46 -1.25 -11.61
C LYS A 193 -7.73 -2.09 -12.85
N GLY A 194 -8.28 -1.48 -13.92
CA GLY A 194 -8.37 -2.12 -15.22
C GLY A 194 -9.34 -3.30 -15.29
N ALA A 195 -10.54 -3.18 -14.71
CA ALA A 195 -11.56 -4.21 -14.85
C ALA A 195 -12.03 -4.38 -16.32
N ASP A 196 -11.90 -3.36 -17.12
CA ASP A 196 -12.08 -3.36 -18.57
C ASP A 196 -11.05 -4.27 -19.25
N ASN A 197 -9.77 -4.08 -18.93
CA ASN A 197 -8.69 -4.96 -19.39
C ASN A 197 -8.90 -6.41 -18.92
N LEU A 198 -9.29 -6.59 -17.64
CA LEU A 198 -9.58 -7.91 -17.10
C LEU A 198 -10.66 -8.63 -17.91
N LEU A 199 -11.76 -7.97 -18.24
CA LEU A 199 -12.85 -8.54 -19.05
C LEU A 199 -12.34 -8.99 -20.42
N GLU A 200 -11.52 -8.17 -21.06
CA GLU A 200 -10.94 -8.49 -22.36
C GLU A 200 -9.94 -9.66 -22.30
N ILE A 201 -9.11 -9.74 -21.24
CA ILE A 201 -8.19 -10.85 -21.00
C ILE A 201 -8.96 -12.15 -20.74
N VAL A 202 -9.99 -12.10 -19.89
CA VAL A 202 -10.84 -13.27 -19.57
C VAL A 202 -11.49 -13.85 -20.83
N LYS A 203 -12.04 -13.00 -21.71
CA LYS A 203 -12.66 -13.43 -22.98
C LYS A 203 -11.67 -14.11 -23.93
N ARG A 204 -10.38 -13.72 -23.90
CA ARG A 204 -9.31 -14.31 -24.71
C ARG A 204 -8.77 -15.63 -24.15
N CYS A 205 -9.11 -15.96 -22.91
CA CYS A 205 -8.64 -17.12 -22.19
C CYS A 205 -9.79 -17.96 -21.61
N PRO A 206 -10.71 -18.46 -22.46
CA PRO A 206 -11.90 -19.20 -21.97
C PRO A 206 -11.55 -20.51 -21.25
N GLU A 207 -10.34 -21.04 -21.47
CA GLU A 207 -9.80 -22.25 -20.85
C GLU A 207 -9.18 -22.01 -19.47
N ILE A 208 -8.93 -20.75 -19.10
CA ILE A 208 -8.28 -20.38 -17.83
C ILE A 208 -9.34 -20.02 -16.80
N ARG A 209 -9.18 -20.48 -15.57
CA ARG A 209 -10.06 -20.16 -14.43
C ARG A 209 -9.59 -18.89 -13.74
N PHE A 210 -10.48 -17.92 -13.62
CA PHE A 210 -10.23 -16.65 -12.95
C PHE A 210 -11.06 -16.55 -11.68
N ASP A 211 -10.40 -16.30 -10.56
CA ASP A 211 -11.04 -15.82 -9.34
C ASP A 211 -10.93 -14.29 -9.32
N VAL A 212 -12.09 -13.61 -9.29
CA VAL A 212 -12.20 -12.15 -9.27
C VAL A 212 -12.83 -11.75 -7.96
N ILE A 213 -12.01 -11.20 -7.05
CA ILE A 213 -12.42 -10.95 -5.67
C ILE A 213 -12.22 -9.48 -5.30
N GLY A 214 -13.30 -8.82 -4.91
CA GLY A 214 -13.20 -7.50 -4.34
C GLY A 214 -14.42 -6.61 -4.53
N ARG A 215 -14.54 -5.67 -3.61
CA ARG A 215 -15.65 -4.71 -3.60
C ARG A 215 -15.67 -3.86 -4.87
N VAL A 216 -16.81 -3.78 -5.49
CA VAL A 216 -17.04 -3.08 -6.77
C VAL A 216 -17.33 -1.59 -6.54
N ASP A 217 -16.62 -0.73 -7.25
CA ASP A 217 -17.01 0.68 -7.38
C ASP A 217 -18.27 0.78 -8.27
N PRO A 218 -19.27 1.57 -7.90
CA PRO A 218 -20.51 1.71 -8.69
C PRO A 218 -20.29 2.02 -10.18
N GLN A 219 -19.20 2.71 -10.53
CA GLN A 219 -18.86 3.02 -11.92
C GLN A 219 -18.47 1.77 -12.73
N MET A 220 -18.00 0.71 -12.06
CA MET A 220 -17.53 -0.53 -12.71
C MET A 220 -18.62 -1.61 -12.78
N LYS A 221 -19.83 -1.33 -12.27
CA LYS A 221 -20.90 -2.32 -12.15
C LYS A 221 -21.19 -3.05 -13.46
N LEU A 222 -21.35 -2.32 -14.56
CA LEU A 222 -21.66 -2.93 -15.87
C LEU A 222 -20.57 -3.90 -16.34
N ILE A 223 -19.29 -3.55 -16.13
CA ILE A 223 -18.16 -4.41 -16.51
C ILE A 223 -18.10 -5.65 -15.61
N VAL A 224 -18.35 -5.48 -14.32
CA VAL A 224 -18.36 -6.59 -13.36
C VAL A 224 -19.55 -7.53 -13.61
N ASP A 225 -20.71 -7.00 -13.97
CA ASP A 225 -21.87 -7.81 -14.38
C ASP A 225 -21.56 -8.65 -15.65
N GLU A 226 -20.77 -8.11 -16.60
CA GLU A 226 -20.30 -8.85 -17.78
C GLU A 226 -19.22 -9.89 -17.43
N LEU A 227 -18.31 -9.59 -16.47
CA LEU A 227 -17.35 -10.57 -15.93
C LEU A 227 -18.07 -11.75 -15.28
N GLY A 228 -19.12 -11.49 -14.50
CA GLY A 228 -19.92 -12.56 -13.85
C GLY A 228 -20.69 -13.46 -14.81
N LYS A 229 -20.85 -13.06 -16.08
CA LYS A 229 -21.46 -13.92 -17.13
C LYS A 229 -20.46 -14.88 -17.78
N GLN A 230 -19.16 -14.69 -17.58
CA GLN A 230 -18.15 -15.56 -18.18
C GLN A 230 -18.08 -16.88 -17.42
N ASN A 231 -18.15 -18.00 -18.14
CA ASN A 231 -18.17 -19.36 -17.54
C ASN A 231 -16.87 -19.73 -16.82
N ASN A 232 -15.79 -19.03 -17.12
CA ASN A 232 -14.47 -19.24 -16.55
C ASN A 232 -14.12 -18.25 -15.42
N VAL A 233 -15.09 -17.45 -14.95
CA VAL A 233 -14.93 -16.48 -13.87
C VAL A 233 -15.71 -16.92 -12.63
N ASN A 234 -15.02 -17.03 -11.51
CA ASN A 234 -15.61 -17.10 -10.18
C ASN A 234 -15.56 -15.70 -9.55
N LEU A 235 -16.69 -15.02 -9.48
CA LEU A 235 -16.80 -13.63 -9.01
C LEU A 235 -17.28 -13.58 -7.57
N ASN A 236 -16.47 -12.97 -6.70
CA ASN A 236 -16.86 -12.58 -5.35
C ASN A 236 -16.71 -11.06 -5.19
N ASN A 237 -17.81 -10.32 -5.17
CA ASN A 237 -17.85 -8.86 -5.07
C ASN A 237 -18.15 -8.35 -3.66
N ASP A 238 -18.14 -9.22 -2.67
CA ASP A 238 -18.30 -8.88 -1.25
C ASP A 238 -16.97 -8.51 -0.57
N TYR A 239 -17.09 -8.04 0.66
CA TYR A 239 -15.94 -7.87 1.53
C TYR A 239 -15.46 -9.25 2.01
N VAL A 240 -14.19 -9.53 1.83
CA VAL A 240 -13.55 -10.76 2.31
C VAL A 240 -12.71 -10.48 3.54
N SER A 241 -12.68 -11.44 4.46
CA SER A 241 -11.82 -11.43 5.65
C SER A 241 -10.35 -11.66 5.28
N ASP A 242 -9.45 -11.42 6.24
CA ASP A 242 -8.01 -11.68 6.04
C ASP A 242 -7.72 -13.17 5.78
N ASP A 243 -8.50 -14.07 6.41
CA ASP A 243 -8.38 -15.52 6.17
C ASP A 243 -8.84 -15.91 4.76
N GLU A 244 -9.98 -15.37 4.29
CA GLU A 244 -10.47 -15.58 2.92
C GLU A 244 -9.51 -14.99 1.89
N MET A 245 -8.93 -13.82 2.18
CA MET A 245 -7.86 -13.24 1.36
C MET A 245 -6.66 -14.20 1.28
N ARG A 246 -6.19 -14.69 2.41
CA ARG A 246 -5.08 -15.63 2.46
C ARG A 246 -5.37 -16.88 1.61
N GLU A 247 -6.55 -17.50 1.77
CA GLU A 247 -6.96 -18.67 1.00
C GLU A 247 -7.00 -18.36 -0.50
N ALA A 248 -7.52 -17.22 -0.90
CA ALA A 248 -7.56 -16.83 -2.31
C ALA A 248 -6.15 -16.75 -2.92
N PHE A 249 -5.17 -16.15 -2.20
CA PHE A 249 -3.79 -16.09 -2.69
C PHE A 249 -3.12 -17.47 -2.68
N VAL A 250 -3.30 -18.27 -1.63
CA VAL A 250 -2.66 -19.59 -1.48
C VAL A 250 -3.16 -20.58 -2.53
N HIS A 251 -4.42 -20.50 -2.92
CA HIS A 251 -5.03 -21.37 -3.93
C HIS A 251 -4.99 -20.82 -5.36
N SER A 252 -4.22 -19.78 -5.60
CA SER A 252 -4.01 -19.23 -6.95
C SER A 252 -2.57 -19.42 -7.37
N ASP A 253 -2.33 -19.72 -8.64
CA ASP A 253 -0.99 -19.86 -9.19
C ASP A 253 -0.42 -18.50 -9.56
N TRP A 254 -1.20 -17.65 -10.20
CA TRP A 254 -0.77 -16.34 -10.68
C TRP A 254 -1.70 -15.25 -10.19
N ILE A 255 -1.10 -14.14 -9.82
CA ILE A 255 -1.83 -12.91 -9.49
C ILE A 255 -1.72 -11.94 -10.65
N ILE A 256 -2.85 -11.41 -11.11
CA ILE A 256 -2.87 -10.48 -12.24
C ILE A 256 -3.18 -9.05 -11.81
N VAL A 257 -2.44 -8.13 -12.43
CA VAL A 257 -2.48 -6.69 -12.13
C VAL A 257 -2.61 -5.91 -13.45
N PRO A 258 -3.78 -6.02 -14.15
CA PRO A 258 -4.00 -5.40 -15.47
C PRO A 258 -4.40 -3.93 -15.34
N TYR A 259 -3.72 -3.17 -14.48
CA TYR A 259 -4.10 -1.83 -14.10
C TYR A 259 -3.92 -0.81 -15.24
N ASN A 260 -4.80 0.19 -15.29
CA ASN A 260 -4.68 1.34 -16.19
C ASN A 260 -3.68 2.37 -15.67
N SER A 261 -3.55 2.49 -14.36
CA SER A 261 -2.55 3.35 -13.71
C SER A 261 -2.26 2.89 -12.29
N ALA A 262 -1.05 3.11 -11.80
CA ALA A 262 -0.70 2.83 -10.41
C ALA A 262 0.51 3.63 -9.95
N SER A 263 0.44 4.19 -8.75
CA SER A 263 1.62 4.70 -8.05
C SER A 263 2.40 3.57 -7.36
N GLN A 264 1.71 2.51 -6.96
CA GLN A 264 2.21 1.25 -6.39
C GLN A 264 1.04 0.27 -6.25
N SER A 265 1.33 -1.01 -6.03
CA SER A 265 0.32 -2.02 -5.75
C SER A 265 0.64 -2.80 -4.47
N GLY A 266 -0.24 -2.69 -3.46
CA GLY A 266 -0.17 -3.56 -2.28
C GLY A 266 -0.40 -5.03 -2.63
N ILE A 267 -1.19 -5.29 -3.69
CA ILE A 267 -1.51 -6.65 -4.16
C ILE A 267 -0.27 -7.40 -4.64
N ILE A 268 0.69 -6.73 -5.29
CA ILE A 268 1.96 -7.34 -5.69
C ILE A 268 2.75 -7.77 -4.45
N ILE A 269 2.76 -6.93 -3.42
CA ILE A 269 3.45 -7.24 -2.16
C ILE A 269 2.77 -8.41 -1.45
N ASP A 270 1.43 -8.44 -1.46
CA ASP A 270 0.66 -9.54 -0.89
C ASP A 270 0.82 -10.84 -1.71
N ALA A 271 0.94 -10.77 -3.04
CA ALA A 271 1.28 -11.91 -3.88
C ALA A 271 2.61 -12.55 -3.46
N TYR A 272 3.65 -11.77 -3.35
CA TYR A 272 4.97 -12.23 -2.93
C TYR A 272 4.98 -12.78 -1.49
N LYS A 273 4.19 -12.18 -0.60
CA LYS A 273 3.99 -12.68 0.76
C LYS A 273 3.50 -14.12 0.79
N TYR A 274 2.71 -14.52 -0.20
CA TYR A 274 2.17 -15.87 -0.35
C TYR A 274 2.89 -16.68 -1.44
N SER A 275 4.12 -16.29 -1.81
CA SER A 275 4.94 -16.98 -2.81
C SER A 275 4.28 -17.05 -4.21
N ARG A 276 3.52 -16.01 -4.59
CA ARG A 276 2.83 -15.99 -5.89
C ARG A 276 3.50 -15.01 -6.84
N PRO A 277 3.95 -15.47 -8.01
CA PRO A 277 4.42 -14.59 -9.05
C PRO A 277 3.24 -13.78 -9.65
N VAL A 278 3.57 -12.66 -10.28
CA VAL A 278 2.57 -11.74 -10.81
C VAL A 278 2.70 -11.57 -12.33
N ILE A 279 1.59 -11.27 -13.02
CA ILE A 279 1.61 -10.70 -14.36
C ILE A 279 0.95 -9.34 -14.26
N ALA A 280 1.65 -8.31 -14.70
CA ALA A 280 1.18 -6.94 -14.55
C ALA A 280 1.39 -6.12 -15.82
N PHE A 281 0.54 -5.13 -16.05
CA PHE A 281 0.87 -4.08 -16.99
C PHE A 281 1.98 -3.18 -16.42
N ASP A 282 2.93 -2.78 -17.26
CA ASP A 282 3.95 -1.81 -16.91
C ASP A 282 3.36 -0.39 -16.93
N VAL A 283 2.67 -0.06 -15.85
CA VAL A 283 2.06 1.25 -15.61
C VAL A 283 2.58 1.87 -14.33
N GLY A 284 2.76 3.19 -14.35
CA GLY A 284 3.19 3.92 -13.17
C GLY A 284 4.47 3.34 -12.57
N ALA A 285 4.50 3.06 -11.28
CA ALA A 285 5.67 2.48 -10.60
C ALA A 285 5.57 0.96 -10.39
N ILE A 286 4.75 0.24 -11.16
CA ILE A 286 4.65 -1.22 -11.08
C ILE A 286 5.98 -1.90 -11.45
N SER A 287 6.71 -1.37 -12.43
CA SER A 287 8.04 -1.87 -12.81
C SER A 287 9.09 -1.78 -11.69
N GLU A 288 8.89 -0.95 -10.69
CA GLU A 288 9.76 -0.98 -9.50
C GLU A 288 9.46 -2.17 -8.56
N GLN A 289 8.27 -2.78 -8.70
CA GLN A 289 7.81 -3.84 -7.82
C GLN A 289 8.01 -5.23 -8.40
N VAL A 290 8.06 -5.36 -9.72
CA VAL A 290 8.21 -6.64 -10.41
C VAL A 290 9.63 -6.75 -10.98
N ASP A 291 10.31 -7.82 -10.62
CA ASP A 291 11.57 -8.24 -11.26
C ASP A 291 11.20 -9.14 -12.44
N ASP A 292 11.17 -8.53 -13.64
CA ASP A 292 10.65 -9.14 -14.86
C ASP A 292 11.41 -10.42 -15.22
N GLY A 293 10.67 -11.50 -15.48
CA GLY A 293 11.18 -12.84 -15.71
C GLY A 293 11.59 -13.63 -14.47
N ASN A 294 11.67 -13.00 -13.28
CA ASN A 294 12.10 -13.65 -12.04
C ASN A 294 10.98 -13.72 -10.99
N SER A 295 10.36 -12.58 -10.64
CA SER A 295 9.24 -12.55 -9.69
C SER A 295 7.87 -12.47 -10.35
N GLY A 296 7.86 -12.41 -11.68
CA GLY A 296 6.65 -12.27 -12.50
C GLY A 296 6.99 -11.71 -13.87
N TYR A 297 5.98 -11.19 -14.58
CA TYR A 297 6.13 -10.63 -15.91
C TYR A 297 5.49 -9.27 -16.05
N LEU A 298 6.16 -8.38 -16.77
CA LEU A 298 5.65 -7.07 -17.16
C LEU A 298 5.17 -7.10 -18.62
N ILE A 299 3.98 -6.61 -18.84
CA ILE A 299 3.37 -6.51 -20.16
C ILE A 299 3.13 -5.04 -20.48
N GLU A 300 3.31 -4.66 -21.74
CA GLU A 300 3.02 -3.32 -22.21
C GLU A 300 1.58 -2.89 -21.84
N ALA A 301 1.43 -1.67 -21.33
CA ALA A 301 0.16 -1.15 -20.88
C ALA A 301 -0.94 -1.23 -21.94
N GLY A 302 -2.08 -1.84 -21.60
CA GLY A 302 -3.23 -1.99 -22.50
C GLY A 302 -3.10 -3.09 -23.56
N ASN A 303 -1.97 -3.80 -23.63
CA ASN A 303 -1.77 -4.90 -24.59
C ASN A 303 -2.41 -6.20 -24.05
N ASN A 304 -3.75 -6.25 -24.13
CA ASN A 304 -4.53 -7.39 -23.63
C ASN A 304 -4.23 -8.69 -24.38
N ASP A 305 -3.82 -8.62 -25.66
CA ASP A 305 -3.47 -9.82 -26.44
C ASP A 305 -2.17 -10.45 -25.92
N MET A 306 -1.14 -9.65 -25.67
CA MET A 306 0.12 -10.13 -25.10
C MET A 306 -0.07 -10.60 -23.65
N PHE A 307 -0.94 -9.95 -22.89
CA PHE A 307 -1.27 -10.40 -21.52
C PHE A 307 -1.91 -11.79 -21.54
N ALA A 308 -2.91 -12.00 -22.39
CA ALA A 308 -3.57 -13.30 -22.56
C ALA A 308 -2.60 -14.39 -23.05
N LEU A 309 -1.71 -14.04 -24.02
CA LEU A 309 -0.69 -14.96 -24.51
C LEU A 309 0.27 -15.37 -23.37
N LYS A 310 0.75 -14.41 -22.58
CA LYS A 310 1.62 -14.69 -21.43
C LYS A 310 0.93 -15.55 -20.38
N LEU A 311 -0.35 -15.31 -20.08
CA LEU A 311 -1.12 -16.16 -19.15
C LEU A 311 -1.15 -17.63 -19.60
N LYS A 312 -1.39 -17.89 -20.89
CA LYS A 312 -1.39 -19.25 -21.45
C LYS A 312 0.00 -19.89 -21.33
N GLU A 313 1.04 -19.15 -21.71
CA GLU A 313 2.44 -19.62 -21.62
C GLU A 313 2.81 -20.02 -20.17
N VAL A 314 2.49 -19.19 -19.17
CA VAL A 314 2.91 -19.44 -17.78
C VAL A 314 2.10 -20.54 -17.10
N LEU A 315 0.86 -20.77 -17.49
CA LEU A 315 0.05 -21.85 -16.95
C LEU A 315 0.41 -23.23 -17.54
N ASP A 316 1.11 -23.26 -18.68
CA ASP A 316 1.68 -24.47 -19.29
C ASP A 316 3.17 -24.65 -18.95
N MET A 317 3.74 -23.76 -18.12
CA MET A 317 5.13 -23.80 -17.68
C MET A 317 5.42 -25.08 -16.88
N ASP A 318 6.65 -25.59 -17.00
CA ASP A 318 7.13 -26.67 -16.15
C ASP A 318 7.04 -26.32 -14.68
N LEU A 319 6.50 -27.22 -13.87
CA LEU A 319 6.28 -26.99 -12.43
C LEU A 319 7.58 -26.67 -11.70
N SER A 320 8.70 -27.27 -12.09
CA SER A 320 9.99 -26.98 -11.47
C SER A 320 10.48 -25.56 -11.74
N VAL A 321 10.12 -25.00 -12.88
CA VAL A 321 10.41 -23.59 -13.24
C VAL A 321 9.49 -22.66 -12.47
N TYR A 322 8.20 -23.00 -12.40
CA TYR A 322 7.21 -22.25 -11.63
C TYR A 322 7.56 -22.19 -10.13
N ASP A 323 7.92 -23.34 -9.51
CA ASP A 323 8.31 -23.41 -8.11
C ASP A 323 9.53 -22.53 -7.79
N LYS A 324 10.52 -22.50 -8.70
CA LYS A 324 11.66 -21.58 -8.57
C LYS A 324 11.23 -20.11 -8.61
N MET A 325 10.30 -19.77 -9.49
CA MET A 325 9.76 -18.41 -9.58
C MET A 325 8.97 -18.05 -8.32
N CYS A 326 8.18 -18.95 -7.76
CA CYS A 326 7.48 -18.77 -6.50
C CYS A 326 8.44 -18.53 -5.33
N SER A 327 9.49 -19.34 -5.22
CA SER A 327 10.54 -19.16 -4.22
C SER A 327 11.23 -17.81 -4.38
N TYR A 328 11.60 -17.46 -5.61
CA TYR A 328 12.22 -16.18 -5.90
C TYR A 328 11.29 -15.00 -5.55
N ALA A 329 10.02 -15.07 -5.92
CA ALA A 329 9.04 -14.02 -5.61
C ALA A 329 8.91 -13.78 -4.10
N TYR A 330 8.88 -14.86 -3.31
CA TYR A 330 8.88 -14.77 -1.85
C TYR A 330 10.16 -14.14 -1.32
N ASP A 331 11.33 -14.62 -1.72
CA ASP A 331 12.64 -14.11 -1.25
C ASP A 331 12.82 -12.64 -1.62
N TYR A 332 12.49 -12.28 -2.86
CA TYR A 332 12.51 -10.90 -3.35
C TYR A 332 11.58 -10.01 -2.53
N GLY A 333 10.33 -10.46 -2.33
CA GLY A 333 9.34 -9.76 -1.53
C GLY A 333 9.77 -9.63 -0.08
N CYS A 334 10.26 -10.70 0.54
CA CYS A 334 10.74 -10.70 1.92
C CYS A 334 11.91 -9.72 2.11
N LYS A 335 12.89 -9.73 1.21
CA LYS A 335 14.03 -8.82 1.24
C LYS A 335 13.61 -7.35 1.09
N LYS A 336 12.67 -7.07 0.18
CA LYS A 336 12.29 -5.71 -0.19
C LYS A 336 11.13 -5.15 0.64
N TYR A 337 10.15 -5.99 0.98
CA TYR A 337 8.87 -5.56 1.54
C TYR A 337 8.55 -6.13 2.92
N SER A 338 9.45 -6.90 3.55
CA SER A 338 9.21 -7.37 4.91
C SER A 338 9.36 -6.25 5.95
N ALA A 339 8.66 -6.39 7.07
CA ALA A 339 8.75 -5.45 8.18
C ALA A 339 10.19 -5.33 8.72
N SER A 340 10.94 -6.43 8.78
CA SER A 340 12.33 -6.43 9.24
C SER A 340 13.27 -5.65 8.32
N GLY A 341 13.11 -5.79 7.00
CA GLY A 341 13.83 -5.01 6.00
C GLY A 341 13.48 -3.51 6.07
N ALA A 342 12.17 -3.21 6.24
CA ALA A 342 11.68 -1.84 6.35
C ALA A 342 12.23 -1.13 7.59
N VAL A 343 12.32 -1.81 8.73
CA VAL A 343 12.88 -1.23 9.96
C VAL A 343 14.34 -0.82 9.77
N LYS A 344 15.13 -1.65 9.10
CA LYS A 344 16.54 -1.29 8.81
C LYS A 344 16.59 0.01 7.99
N ARG A 345 15.82 0.10 6.89
CA ARG A 345 15.79 1.30 6.03
C ARG A 345 15.20 2.52 6.75
N PHE A 346 14.18 2.33 7.57
CA PHE A 346 13.62 3.39 8.40
C PHE A 346 14.64 3.95 9.38
N ARG A 347 15.44 3.08 10.02
CA ARG A 347 16.53 3.50 10.91
C ARG A 347 17.59 4.29 10.16
N GLU A 348 18.03 3.79 9.01
CA GLU A 348 18.99 4.49 8.14
C GLU A 348 18.48 5.88 7.75
N LEU A 349 17.18 5.99 7.44
CA LEU A 349 16.53 7.24 7.09
C LEU A 349 16.55 8.23 8.25
N ILE A 350 16.08 7.85 9.44
CA ILE A 350 15.97 8.78 10.58
C ILE A 350 17.33 9.10 11.24
N GLU A 351 18.31 8.18 11.16
CA GLU A 351 19.66 8.38 11.66
C GLU A 351 20.51 9.20 10.68
N GLY A 352 20.35 8.98 9.36
CA GLY A 352 21.04 9.71 8.31
C GLY A 352 20.67 11.19 8.25
N ASP A 353 19.42 11.53 8.52
CA ASP A 353 18.92 12.90 8.54
C ASP A 353 19.34 13.70 9.80
N ARG A 354 20.09 13.10 10.72
CA ARG A 354 20.65 13.78 11.91
C ARG A 354 22.02 14.42 11.69
N LYS A 355 22.71 14.02 10.62
CA LYS A 355 24.00 14.59 10.24
C LYS A 355 23.80 15.83 9.39
#